data_73c28ab192a6fe67b829cd24889a9b21
#
_entry.id   73c28ab192a6fe67b829cd24889a9b21
#
_cell.length_a   1.000
_cell.length_b   1.000
_cell.length_c   1.000
_cell.angle_alpha   90.00
_cell.angle_beta   90.00
_cell.angle_gamma   90.00
#
_symmetry.space_group_name_H-M   'P 1'
#
loop_
_entity.id
_entity.type
_entity.pdbx_description
1 polymer ?
#
loop_
_entity_poly.entity_id
_entity_poly.type
_entity_poly.pdbx_seq_one_letter_code
_entity_poly.pdbx_strand_id
1 'polypeptide(L)'
;FDFQFRPFTKLYSTFGLRSDEHSTVGRKNSGRVTLAYLLDGNSKIRSSFGAGVRFPALYDYAYGDSTIVDKGGKLEDLQSERGLSFDLGYDTYLDNLDLELSVTLFKTEEKNSLLSNARTSWVIANASGVNTSEGIELSGVWKPVDKKISLNFGYTFIDSYDAATCDADEKASYTDGECHDKGSKLDSAKVRVPRHAIQSKINYSISPMLKGSLSGKYVGETRDFGNGNTGGCCFGYVDQILSDYYVFDLVTTYKIFNGFQATFNIGNILDEEYEQAYQYSSMGRTFNFGIRRIYWSHAKLINDFKKRDSSN
;
A
#
# COMPACT_ATOMS: atom_id res chain seq x y z
N PHE A 1 -8.17 22.06 -11.11
CA PHE A 1 -9.52 21.86 -11.63
C PHE A 1 -9.89 20.40 -11.56
N ASP A 2 -11.08 20.10 -11.02
CA ASP A 2 -11.71 18.78 -11.11
C ASP A 2 -13.12 18.99 -11.69
N PHE A 3 -13.41 18.28 -12.76
CA PHE A 3 -14.68 18.35 -13.46
C PHE A 3 -15.31 16.96 -13.52
N GLN A 4 -16.51 16.82 -12.98
CA GLN A 4 -17.29 15.58 -13.01
C GLN A 4 -18.47 15.77 -13.95
N PHE A 5 -18.68 14.81 -14.85
CA PHE A 5 -19.80 14.85 -15.77
C PHE A 5 -20.29 13.43 -16.10
N ARG A 6 -21.52 13.37 -16.54
CA ARG A 6 -22.20 12.13 -16.90
C ARG A 6 -22.59 12.20 -18.37
N PRO A 7 -21.69 11.79 -19.29
CA PRO A 7 -21.98 11.90 -20.73
C PRO A 7 -23.15 11.03 -21.19
N PHE A 8 -23.35 9.87 -20.53
CA PHE A 8 -24.46 8.95 -20.78
C PHE A 8 -25.04 8.43 -19.47
N THR A 9 -26.25 7.87 -19.53
CA THR A 9 -26.98 7.41 -18.34
C THR A 9 -26.18 6.42 -17.46
N LYS A 10 -25.32 5.60 -18.08
CA LYS A 10 -24.53 4.59 -17.39
C LYS A 10 -23.03 4.93 -17.27
N LEU A 11 -22.56 6.05 -17.84
CA LEU A 11 -21.17 6.45 -17.86
C LEU A 11 -20.93 7.66 -16.96
N TYR A 12 -20.07 7.49 -15.98
CA TYR A 12 -19.59 8.54 -15.08
C TYR A 12 -18.12 8.83 -15.41
N SER A 13 -17.79 10.10 -15.47
CA SER A 13 -16.45 10.55 -15.84
C SER A 13 -15.98 11.65 -14.91
N THR A 14 -14.71 11.62 -14.57
CA THR A 14 -14.03 12.72 -13.88
C THR A 14 -12.78 13.07 -14.65
N PHE A 15 -12.56 14.36 -14.84
CA PHE A 15 -11.37 14.91 -15.46
C PHE A 15 -10.74 15.91 -14.49
N GLY A 16 -9.48 15.74 -14.16
CA GLY A 16 -8.72 16.60 -13.27
C GLY A 16 -7.47 17.14 -13.96
N LEU A 17 -7.19 18.42 -13.76
CA LEU A 17 -5.95 19.08 -14.20
C LEU A 17 -5.38 19.88 -13.03
N ARG A 18 -4.07 19.80 -12.88
CA ARG A 18 -3.30 20.54 -11.89
C ARG A 18 -2.06 21.13 -12.54
N SER A 19 -1.76 22.38 -12.20
CA SER A 19 -0.53 23.06 -12.59
C SER A 19 0.14 23.54 -11.32
N ASP A 20 1.38 23.16 -11.13
CA ASP A 20 2.22 23.54 -9.99
C ASP A 20 3.46 24.26 -10.52
N GLU A 21 3.94 25.26 -9.78
CA GLU A 21 5.15 25.98 -10.09
C GLU A 21 6.14 25.85 -8.93
N HIS A 22 7.35 25.45 -9.25
CA HIS A 22 8.44 25.34 -8.30
C HIS A 22 9.57 26.28 -8.71
N SER A 23 10.18 26.95 -7.73
CA SER A 23 11.18 28.00 -7.97
C SER A 23 12.40 27.51 -8.76
N THR A 24 12.79 26.25 -8.61
CA THR A 24 14.01 25.69 -9.25
C THR A 24 13.69 24.89 -10.51
N VAL A 25 12.72 23.97 -10.44
CA VAL A 25 12.40 23.06 -11.56
C VAL A 25 11.26 23.54 -12.46
N GLY A 26 10.75 24.75 -12.20
CA GLY A 26 9.74 25.43 -13.01
C GLY A 26 8.35 24.80 -12.93
N ARG A 27 7.52 25.15 -13.92
CA ARG A 27 6.12 24.70 -13.98
C ARG A 27 5.99 23.27 -14.46
N LYS A 28 5.17 22.49 -13.75
CA LYS A 28 4.80 21.13 -14.10
C LYS A 28 3.29 20.96 -14.07
N ASN A 29 2.78 20.24 -15.06
CA ASN A 29 1.37 19.92 -15.16
C ASN A 29 1.15 18.44 -14.88
N SER A 30 0.07 18.13 -14.20
CA SER A 30 -0.43 16.79 -13.95
C SER A 30 -1.92 16.71 -14.20
N GLY A 31 -2.45 15.52 -14.41
CA GLY A 31 -3.86 15.35 -14.67
C GLY A 31 -4.31 13.92 -14.51
N ARG A 32 -5.62 13.75 -14.38
CA ARG A 32 -6.24 12.42 -14.32
C ARG A 32 -7.55 12.38 -15.06
N VAL A 33 -7.86 11.20 -15.59
CA VAL A 33 -9.17 10.85 -16.13
C VAL A 33 -9.63 9.59 -15.43
N THR A 34 -10.87 9.58 -14.94
CA THR A 34 -11.50 8.37 -14.43
C THR A 34 -12.81 8.13 -15.15
N LEU A 35 -13.10 6.86 -15.41
CA LEU A 35 -14.32 6.41 -16.05
C LEU A 35 -14.93 5.29 -15.22
N ALA A 36 -16.26 5.30 -15.08
CA ALA A 36 -17.00 4.18 -14.52
C ALA A 36 -18.25 3.94 -15.36
N TYR A 37 -18.38 2.74 -15.90
CA TYR A 37 -19.53 2.31 -16.70
C TYR A 37 -20.33 1.26 -15.96
N LEU A 38 -21.59 1.56 -15.70
CA LEU A 38 -22.54 0.64 -15.07
C LEU A 38 -23.04 -0.35 -16.12
N LEU A 39 -22.71 -1.63 -15.97
CA LEU A 39 -23.20 -2.71 -16.82
C LEU A 39 -24.68 -2.97 -16.51
N ASP A 40 -24.98 -3.15 -15.25
CA ASP A 40 -26.28 -3.39 -14.67
C ASP A 40 -26.42 -2.73 -13.29
N GLY A 41 -27.42 -3.11 -12.49
CA GLY A 41 -27.61 -2.58 -11.12
C GLY A 41 -26.52 -2.99 -10.13
N ASN A 42 -25.80 -4.07 -10.40
CA ASN A 42 -24.89 -4.71 -9.46
C ASN A 42 -23.42 -4.71 -9.92
N SER A 43 -23.15 -4.38 -11.19
CA SER A 43 -21.82 -4.53 -11.77
C SER A 43 -21.39 -3.27 -12.51
N LYS A 44 -20.08 -2.95 -12.41
CA LYS A 44 -19.46 -1.84 -13.13
C LYS A 44 -18.04 -2.17 -13.57
N ILE A 45 -17.64 -1.58 -14.69
CA ILE A 45 -16.25 -1.49 -15.11
C ILE A 45 -15.77 -0.08 -14.78
N ARG A 46 -14.59 0.02 -14.22
CA ARG A 46 -13.93 1.29 -13.93
C ARG A 46 -12.54 1.32 -14.52
N SER A 47 -12.08 2.50 -14.88
CA SER A 47 -10.72 2.71 -15.34
C SER A 47 -10.25 4.08 -14.89
N SER A 48 -8.97 4.21 -14.60
CA SER A 48 -8.34 5.50 -14.43
C SER A 48 -7.02 5.58 -15.18
N PHE A 49 -6.68 6.78 -15.59
CA PHE A 49 -5.38 7.15 -16.11
C PHE A 49 -4.97 8.46 -15.46
N GLY A 50 -3.77 8.49 -14.88
CA GLY A 50 -3.27 9.65 -14.16
C GLY A 50 -1.79 9.89 -14.37
N ALA A 51 -1.42 11.17 -14.39
CA ALA A 51 -0.05 11.64 -14.34
C ALA A 51 0.17 12.42 -13.05
N GLY A 52 1.25 12.08 -12.32
CA GLY A 52 1.67 12.75 -11.08
C GLY A 52 3.06 13.36 -11.24
N VAL A 53 3.34 14.35 -10.39
CA VAL A 53 4.66 14.99 -10.30
C VAL A 53 5.03 15.13 -8.83
N ARG A 54 6.25 14.74 -8.47
CA ARG A 54 6.87 15.06 -7.18
C ARG A 54 8.05 15.98 -7.39
N PHE A 55 8.04 17.13 -6.74
CA PHE A 55 9.16 18.04 -6.77
C PHE A 55 10.23 17.58 -5.78
N PRO A 56 11.52 17.85 -6.06
CA PRO A 56 12.57 17.67 -5.08
C PRO A 56 12.26 18.47 -3.81
N ALA A 57 12.47 17.85 -2.65
CA ALA A 57 12.28 18.50 -1.36
C ALA A 57 13.48 19.40 -1.02
N LEU A 58 13.32 20.30 -0.05
CA LEU A 58 14.44 21.12 0.46
C LEU A 58 15.60 20.27 0.96
N TYR A 59 15.31 19.09 1.51
CA TYR A 59 16.31 18.12 1.92
C TYR A 59 17.14 17.61 0.74
N ASP A 60 16.51 17.34 -0.40
CA ASP A 60 17.18 16.85 -1.61
C ASP A 60 18.20 17.89 -2.12
N TYR A 61 17.86 19.17 -2.03
CA TYR A 61 18.78 20.26 -2.36
C TYR A 61 19.91 20.44 -1.33
N ALA A 62 19.61 20.30 -0.04
CA ALA A 62 20.58 20.51 1.02
C ALA A 62 21.68 19.42 1.03
N TYR A 63 21.31 18.17 0.73
CA TYR A 63 22.27 17.06 0.63
C TYR A 63 22.84 16.86 -0.77
N GLY A 64 22.16 17.37 -1.79
CA GLY A 64 22.67 17.35 -3.16
C GLY A 64 23.81 18.33 -3.41
N ASP A 65 23.84 19.43 -2.67
CA ASP A 65 24.68 20.59 -2.99
C ASP A 65 26.19 20.28 -3.00
N SER A 66 26.71 19.65 -1.95
CA SER A 66 28.15 19.39 -1.86
C SER A 66 28.66 18.34 -2.83
N THR A 67 27.81 17.41 -3.22
CA THR A 67 28.19 16.20 -3.97
C THR A 67 27.86 16.30 -5.45
N ILE A 68 26.83 17.02 -5.84
CA ILE A 68 26.60 17.38 -7.24
C ILE A 68 27.67 18.34 -7.71
N VAL A 69 28.01 19.35 -6.89
CA VAL A 69 29.08 20.30 -7.20
C VAL A 69 30.46 19.65 -7.30
N ASP A 70 30.79 18.72 -6.39
CA ASP A 70 32.05 17.96 -6.42
C ASP A 70 32.19 17.08 -7.67
N LYS A 71 31.08 16.68 -8.29
CA LYS A 71 31.05 15.93 -9.56
C LYS A 71 30.83 16.83 -10.78
N GLY A 72 30.84 18.15 -10.62
CA GLY A 72 30.64 19.12 -11.70
C GLY A 72 29.16 19.31 -12.12
N GLY A 73 28.20 18.72 -11.39
CA GLY A 73 26.78 18.99 -11.57
C GLY A 73 26.31 20.24 -10.82
N LYS A 74 25.11 20.69 -11.12
CA LYS A 74 24.45 21.81 -10.46
C LYS A 74 23.15 21.35 -9.82
N LEU A 75 22.76 21.96 -8.71
CA LEU A 75 21.45 21.78 -8.09
C LEU A 75 20.27 21.96 -9.06
N GLU A 76 20.48 22.84 -10.03
CA GLU A 76 19.51 23.13 -11.10
C GLU A 76 19.28 21.91 -12.02
N ASP A 77 20.15 20.88 -11.99
CA ASP A 77 20.04 19.68 -12.80
C ASP A 77 19.05 18.66 -12.21
N LEU A 78 18.66 18.79 -10.92
CA LEU A 78 17.63 17.94 -10.34
C LEU A 78 16.28 18.16 -11.02
N GLN A 79 15.69 17.06 -11.50
CA GLN A 79 14.39 17.07 -12.14
C GLN A 79 13.31 16.57 -11.22
N SER A 80 12.07 16.98 -11.47
CA SER A 80 10.91 16.40 -10.79
C SER A 80 10.71 14.95 -11.20
N GLU A 81 10.37 14.10 -10.26
CA GLU A 81 9.87 12.77 -10.55
C GLU A 81 8.52 12.86 -11.26
N ARG A 82 8.27 11.94 -12.17
CA ARG A 82 7.02 11.84 -12.92
C ARG A 82 6.48 10.43 -12.86
N GLY A 83 5.27 10.31 -12.34
CA GLY A 83 4.52 9.06 -12.32
C GLY A 83 3.42 9.06 -13.38
N LEU A 84 3.23 7.92 -14.04
CA LEU A 84 2.06 7.60 -14.86
C LEU A 84 1.42 6.35 -14.25
N SER A 85 0.11 6.38 -14.08
CA SER A 85 -0.64 5.22 -13.60
C SER A 85 -1.85 4.95 -14.48
N PHE A 86 -2.12 3.68 -14.68
CA PHE A 86 -3.31 3.17 -15.34
C PHE A 86 -3.90 2.04 -14.50
N ASP A 87 -5.21 2.03 -14.34
CA ASP A 87 -5.93 0.90 -13.80
C ASP A 87 -7.19 0.57 -14.61
N LEU A 88 -7.57 -0.70 -14.58
CA LEU A 88 -8.81 -1.23 -15.12
C LEU A 88 -9.41 -2.18 -14.09
N GLY A 89 -10.59 -1.87 -13.62
CA GLY A 89 -11.27 -2.65 -12.58
C GLY A 89 -12.66 -3.12 -13.00
N TYR A 90 -13.05 -4.26 -12.42
CA TYR A 90 -14.41 -4.76 -12.48
C TYR A 90 -14.90 -5.01 -11.05
N ASP A 91 -16.02 -4.41 -10.71
CA ASP A 91 -16.67 -4.56 -9.41
C ASP A 91 -18.05 -5.16 -9.63
N THR A 92 -18.42 -6.13 -8.80
CA THR A 92 -19.74 -6.75 -8.87
C THR A 92 -20.26 -7.17 -7.49
N TYR A 93 -21.57 -7.12 -7.33
CA TYR A 93 -22.28 -7.68 -6.19
C TYR A 93 -23.13 -8.87 -6.64
N LEU A 94 -22.86 -10.03 -6.07
CA LEU A 94 -23.60 -11.27 -6.33
C LEU A 94 -24.69 -11.44 -5.27
N ASP A 95 -25.91 -11.04 -5.60
CA ASP A 95 -27.07 -11.00 -4.68
C ASP A 95 -27.36 -12.37 -4.04
N ASN A 96 -27.28 -13.44 -4.83
CA ASN A 96 -27.56 -14.79 -4.36
C ASN A 96 -26.56 -15.33 -3.34
N LEU A 97 -25.37 -14.75 -3.29
CA LEU A 97 -24.27 -15.13 -2.38
C LEU A 97 -24.01 -14.07 -1.30
N ASP A 98 -24.62 -12.90 -1.40
CA ASP A 98 -24.30 -11.72 -0.57
C ASP A 98 -22.78 -11.43 -0.58
N LEU A 99 -22.20 -11.41 -1.81
CA LEU A 99 -20.77 -11.33 -2.05
C LEU A 99 -20.45 -10.14 -2.96
N GLU A 100 -19.66 -9.21 -2.43
CA GLU A 100 -19.00 -8.16 -3.20
C GLU A 100 -17.64 -8.67 -3.69
N LEU A 101 -17.34 -8.47 -4.98
CA LEU A 101 -16.06 -8.80 -5.58
C LEU A 101 -15.52 -7.60 -6.37
N SER A 102 -14.22 -7.40 -6.28
CA SER A 102 -13.48 -6.41 -7.07
C SER A 102 -12.20 -7.03 -7.60
N VAL A 103 -11.95 -6.85 -8.90
CA VAL A 103 -10.69 -7.21 -9.57
C VAL A 103 -10.16 -5.97 -10.22
N THR A 104 -8.88 -5.67 -10.04
CA THR A 104 -8.20 -4.52 -10.66
C THR A 104 -6.89 -4.97 -11.27
N LEU A 105 -6.68 -4.63 -12.53
CA LEU A 105 -5.38 -4.67 -13.19
C LEU A 105 -4.79 -3.26 -13.11
N PHE A 106 -3.52 -3.15 -12.77
CA PHE A 106 -2.86 -1.85 -12.68
C PHE A 106 -1.46 -1.87 -13.28
N LYS A 107 -1.03 -0.70 -13.72
CA LYS A 107 0.34 -0.44 -14.14
C LYS A 107 0.73 0.97 -13.73
N THR A 108 1.92 1.10 -13.16
CA THR A 108 2.52 2.39 -12.79
C THR A 108 3.94 2.46 -13.35
N GLU A 109 4.28 3.59 -13.94
CA GLU A 109 5.63 3.92 -14.40
C GLU A 109 6.09 5.20 -13.68
N GLU A 110 7.34 5.20 -13.22
CA GLU A 110 7.95 6.34 -12.55
C GLU A 110 9.30 6.65 -13.20
N LYS A 111 9.49 7.92 -13.57
CA LYS A 111 10.72 8.43 -14.21
C LYS A 111 11.36 9.49 -13.34
N ASN A 112 12.67 9.62 -13.48
CA ASN A 112 13.49 10.59 -12.76
C ASN A 112 13.40 10.42 -11.24
N SER A 113 13.28 9.18 -10.75
CA SER A 113 13.23 8.91 -9.31
C SER A 113 14.44 9.49 -8.62
N LEU A 114 14.22 10.22 -7.52
CA LEU A 114 15.28 10.81 -6.73
C LEU A 114 15.87 9.75 -5.80
N LEU A 115 17.16 9.54 -5.93
CA LEU A 115 17.90 8.55 -5.19
C LEU A 115 18.96 9.20 -4.31
N SER A 116 19.07 8.70 -3.09
CA SER A 116 20.21 8.94 -2.20
C SER A 116 20.54 7.64 -1.51
N ASN A 117 21.53 6.95 -1.99
CA ASN A 117 21.97 5.69 -1.40
C ASN A 117 23.50 5.56 -1.49
N ALA A 118 24.04 4.50 -0.91
CA ALA A 118 25.49 4.23 -0.95
C ALA A 118 26.02 4.05 -2.39
N ARG A 119 25.15 3.69 -3.33
CA ARG A 119 25.52 3.54 -4.75
C ARG A 119 25.79 4.88 -5.40
N THR A 120 25.07 5.92 -5.00
CA THR A 120 25.28 7.29 -5.45
C THR A 120 26.29 8.03 -4.58
N SER A 121 27.08 7.33 -3.75
CA SER A 121 27.98 7.97 -2.77
C SER A 121 27.26 9.01 -1.89
N TRP A 122 25.98 8.72 -1.54
CA TRP A 122 25.08 9.60 -0.78
C TRP A 122 24.72 10.90 -1.50
N VAL A 123 24.99 10.98 -2.78
CA VAL A 123 24.52 12.08 -3.64
C VAL A 123 23.05 11.87 -3.97
N ILE A 124 22.28 12.90 -3.91
CA ILE A 124 20.92 12.88 -4.45
C ILE A 124 20.98 13.17 -5.95
N ALA A 125 20.51 12.25 -6.73
CA ALA A 125 20.46 12.34 -8.19
C ALA A 125 19.16 11.73 -8.74
N ASN A 126 18.78 12.10 -9.96
CA ASN A 126 17.69 11.42 -10.64
C ASN A 126 18.21 10.13 -11.28
N ALA A 127 17.47 9.04 -11.13
CA ALA A 127 17.72 7.80 -11.85
C ALA A 127 17.45 7.97 -13.35
N SER A 128 18.25 7.35 -14.18
CA SER A 128 18.11 7.43 -15.65
C SER A 128 17.05 6.50 -16.22
N GLY A 129 16.64 5.48 -15.46
CA GLY A 129 15.71 4.46 -15.93
C GLY A 129 14.24 4.76 -15.58
N VAL A 130 13.39 3.78 -15.82
CA VAL A 130 11.95 3.82 -15.53
C VAL A 130 11.61 2.73 -14.53
N ASN A 131 11.20 3.11 -13.33
CA ASN A 131 10.64 2.18 -12.35
C ASN A 131 9.25 1.77 -12.81
N THR A 132 8.95 0.49 -12.77
CA THR A 132 7.64 -0.02 -13.12
C THR A 132 7.03 -0.84 -11.99
N SER A 133 5.72 -0.85 -11.92
CA SER A 133 4.96 -1.78 -11.08
C SER A 133 3.69 -2.11 -11.82
N GLU A 134 3.43 -3.38 -12.04
CA GLU A 134 2.20 -3.86 -12.67
C GLU A 134 1.68 -5.08 -11.93
N GLY A 135 0.39 -5.30 -11.98
CA GLY A 135 -0.16 -6.40 -11.21
C GLY A 135 -1.67 -6.52 -11.27
N ILE A 136 -2.14 -7.35 -10.35
CA ILE A 136 -3.55 -7.62 -10.16
C ILE A 136 -3.90 -7.54 -8.67
N GLU A 137 -5.02 -6.91 -8.36
CA GLU A 137 -5.65 -6.92 -7.05
C GLU A 137 -6.99 -7.61 -7.14
N LEU A 138 -7.24 -8.52 -6.21
CA LEU A 138 -8.52 -9.18 -5.99
C LEU A 138 -8.96 -8.89 -4.56
N SER A 139 -10.18 -8.41 -4.38
CA SER A 139 -10.76 -8.24 -3.05
C SER A 139 -12.22 -8.63 -3.03
N GLY A 140 -12.70 -8.98 -1.85
CA GLY A 140 -14.11 -9.27 -1.68
C GLY A 140 -14.57 -9.20 -0.24
N VAL A 141 -15.88 -9.04 -0.10
CA VAL A 141 -16.61 -9.05 1.17
C VAL A 141 -17.79 -9.99 1.04
N TRP A 142 -17.76 -11.07 1.80
CA TRP A 142 -18.83 -12.05 1.84
C TRP A 142 -19.59 -11.98 3.17
N LYS A 143 -20.91 -11.86 3.09
CA LYS A 143 -21.80 -11.80 4.26
C LYS A 143 -22.99 -12.73 4.02
N PRO A 144 -22.90 -14.01 4.41
CA PRO A 144 -24.00 -14.95 4.20
C PRO A 144 -25.28 -14.52 4.94
N VAL A 145 -26.38 -15.07 4.49
CA VAL A 145 -27.77 -14.67 4.85
C VAL A 145 -28.04 -14.58 6.35
N ASP A 146 -27.40 -15.41 7.16
CA ASP A 146 -27.55 -15.37 8.63
C ASP A 146 -26.81 -14.19 9.30
N LYS A 147 -25.96 -13.48 8.54
CA LYS A 147 -25.18 -12.32 8.98
C LYS A 147 -24.34 -12.52 10.24
N LYS A 148 -24.18 -13.79 10.69
CA LYS A 148 -23.33 -14.12 11.84
C LYS A 148 -21.87 -14.11 11.48
N ILE A 149 -21.55 -14.45 10.23
CA ILE A 149 -20.20 -14.49 9.66
C ILE A 149 -20.06 -13.35 8.67
N SER A 150 -18.88 -12.75 8.61
CA SER A 150 -18.44 -11.98 7.45
C SER A 150 -16.98 -12.31 7.18
N LEU A 151 -16.64 -12.50 5.91
CA LEU A 151 -15.28 -12.70 5.42
C LEU A 151 -14.90 -11.52 4.56
N ASN A 152 -13.80 -10.86 4.90
CA ASN A 152 -13.13 -9.91 4.02
C ASN A 152 -11.84 -10.58 3.55
N PHE A 153 -11.52 -10.49 2.28
CA PHE A 153 -10.28 -11.02 1.74
C PHE A 153 -9.71 -10.11 0.69
N GLY A 154 -8.40 -10.15 0.54
CA GLY A 154 -7.66 -9.42 -0.47
C GLY A 154 -6.44 -10.22 -0.88
N TYR A 155 -6.10 -10.18 -2.15
CA TYR A 155 -4.90 -10.69 -2.74
C TYR A 155 -4.32 -9.67 -3.68
N THR A 156 -3.02 -9.44 -3.59
CA THR A 156 -2.28 -8.57 -4.50
C THR A 156 -1.10 -9.36 -5.07
N PHE A 157 -0.99 -9.32 -6.38
CA PHE A 157 0.21 -9.70 -7.12
C PHE A 157 0.81 -8.44 -7.73
N ILE A 158 2.12 -8.21 -7.50
CA ILE A 158 2.86 -7.09 -8.05
C ILE A 158 4.13 -7.62 -8.70
N ASP A 159 4.31 -7.35 -9.98
CA ASP A 159 5.59 -7.44 -10.64
C ASP A 159 6.18 -6.01 -10.70
N SER A 160 7.31 -5.80 -10.03
CA SER A 160 7.92 -4.49 -9.89
C SER A 160 9.37 -4.52 -10.37
N TYR A 161 9.77 -3.45 -11.02
CA TYR A 161 11.14 -3.24 -11.48
C TYR A 161 11.65 -1.91 -10.97
N ASP A 162 12.85 -1.91 -10.42
CA ASP A 162 13.55 -0.74 -9.93
C ASP A 162 14.76 -0.44 -10.82
N ALA A 163 14.59 0.48 -11.74
CA ALA A 163 15.63 0.90 -12.67
C ALA A 163 16.83 1.54 -11.98
N ALA A 164 16.62 2.10 -10.80
CA ALA A 164 17.67 2.72 -10.01
C ALA A 164 18.73 1.73 -9.51
N THR A 165 18.38 0.46 -9.41
CA THR A 165 19.35 -0.59 -9.07
C THR A 165 20.24 -0.94 -10.24
N CYS A 166 19.86 -0.50 -11.44
CA CYS A 166 20.47 -0.86 -12.71
C CYS A 166 21.15 0.30 -13.43
N ASP A 167 21.37 1.45 -12.78
CA ASP A 167 21.98 2.59 -13.45
C ASP A 167 23.46 2.33 -13.77
N ALA A 168 23.78 2.37 -15.06
CA ALA A 168 25.06 1.92 -15.61
C ALA A 168 26.27 2.77 -15.19
N ASP A 169 26.05 3.99 -14.73
CA ASP A 169 27.13 4.87 -14.27
C ASP A 169 27.68 4.46 -12.91
N GLU A 170 27.03 3.54 -12.25
CA GLU A 170 27.41 3.01 -10.93
C GLU A 170 28.31 1.77 -10.99
N LYS A 171 28.75 1.38 -12.18
CA LYS A 171 29.69 0.26 -12.39
C LYS A 171 30.99 0.35 -11.58
N ALA A 172 31.27 1.49 -11.01
CA ALA A 172 32.52 1.73 -10.32
C ALA A 172 32.58 1.23 -8.88
N SER A 173 31.47 0.84 -8.26
CA SER A 173 31.43 0.50 -6.83
C SER A 173 31.11 -0.96 -6.48
N TYR A 174 30.66 -1.76 -7.43
CA TYR A 174 30.40 -3.19 -7.22
C TYR A 174 31.34 -4.02 -8.09
N THR A 175 32.01 -4.98 -7.46
CA THR A 175 33.05 -5.83 -8.08
C THR A 175 32.53 -6.76 -9.18
N ASP A 176 31.25 -6.86 -9.37
CA ASP A 176 30.62 -7.69 -10.39
C ASP A 176 29.82 -6.92 -11.45
N GLY A 177 29.71 -5.60 -11.33
CA GLY A 177 29.38 -4.68 -12.43
C GLY A 177 28.16 -5.01 -13.30
N GLU A 178 27.36 -5.96 -12.93
CA GLU A 178 26.21 -6.39 -13.71
C GLU A 178 24.91 -5.88 -13.08
N CYS A 179 24.22 -5.06 -13.82
CA CYS A 179 22.81 -4.89 -13.68
C CYS A 179 22.14 -6.22 -13.97
N HIS A 180 21.72 -6.91 -12.93
CA HIS A 180 21.34 -8.31 -13.07
C HIS A 180 19.98 -8.49 -13.73
N ASP A 181 19.99 -8.51 -15.06
CA ASP A 181 18.99 -9.23 -15.86
C ASP A 181 19.11 -10.76 -15.67
N LYS A 182 20.02 -11.21 -14.79
CA LYS A 182 20.38 -12.60 -14.68
C LYS A 182 19.94 -13.20 -13.36
N GLY A 183 18.77 -13.81 -13.37
CA GLY A 183 18.47 -14.94 -12.53
C GLY A 183 17.21 -14.90 -11.74
N SER A 184 16.96 -13.92 -10.93
CA SER A 184 15.75 -13.85 -10.12
C SER A 184 14.98 -12.56 -10.43
N LYS A 185 13.68 -12.70 -10.66
CA LYS A 185 12.79 -11.53 -10.77
C LYS A 185 12.77 -10.68 -9.49
N LEU A 186 13.37 -11.18 -8.41
CA LEU A 186 13.52 -10.46 -7.14
C LEU A 186 14.72 -9.52 -7.15
N ASP A 187 15.76 -9.80 -7.95
CA ASP A 187 17.02 -9.01 -7.95
C ASP A 187 16.81 -7.58 -8.47
N SER A 188 15.82 -7.38 -9.33
CA SER A 188 15.41 -6.07 -9.86
C SER A 188 14.10 -5.54 -9.28
N ALA A 189 13.50 -6.24 -8.31
CA ALA A 189 12.25 -5.83 -7.68
C ALA A 189 12.45 -4.59 -6.79
N LYS A 190 11.41 -3.79 -6.66
CA LYS A 190 11.41 -2.69 -5.69
C LYS A 190 11.60 -3.23 -4.27
N VAL A 191 12.44 -2.53 -3.52
CA VAL A 191 12.75 -2.87 -2.13
C VAL A 191 11.50 -2.81 -1.26
N ARG A 192 11.30 -3.84 -0.42
CA ARG A 192 10.18 -3.98 0.52
C ARG A 192 8.80 -4.04 -0.14
N VAL A 193 8.76 -4.45 -1.39
CA VAL A 193 7.52 -4.70 -2.12
C VAL A 193 7.38 -6.20 -2.35
N PRO A 194 6.52 -6.91 -1.59
CA PRO A 194 6.32 -8.33 -1.78
C PRO A 194 5.60 -8.58 -3.10
N ARG A 195 6.04 -9.63 -3.82
CA ARG A 195 5.40 -10.01 -5.08
C ARG A 195 3.98 -10.54 -4.88
N HIS A 196 3.76 -11.21 -3.76
CA HIS A 196 2.46 -11.76 -3.35
C HIS A 196 2.11 -11.30 -1.96
N ALA A 197 0.91 -10.79 -1.78
CA ALA A 197 0.35 -10.47 -0.48
C ALA A 197 -1.09 -10.96 -0.40
N ILE A 198 -1.44 -11.63 0.70
CA ILE A 198 -2.81 -12.05 1.00
C ILE A 198 -3.20 -11.48 2.35
N GLN A 199 -4.42 -11.00 2.46
CA GLN A 199 -5.02 -10.62 3.73
C GLN A 199 -6.42 -11.16 3.83
N SER A 200 -6.80 -11.60 5.01
CA SER A 200 -8.15 -12.08 5.27
C SER A 200 -8.61 -11.71 6.68
N LYS A 201 -9.89 -11.52 6.85
CA LYS A 201 -10.51 -11.27 8.15
C LYS A 201 -11.88 -11.91 8.21
N ILE A 202 -12.03 -12.86 9.12
CA ILE A 202 -13.30 -13.49 9.44
C ILE A 202 -13.84 -12.85 10.72
N ASN A 203 -15.03 -12.28 10.66
CA ASN A 203 -15.76 -11.86 11.86
C ASN A 203 -16.89 -12.83 12.11
N TYR A 204 -17.06 -13.23 13.37
CA TYR A 204 -18.10 -14.15 13.77
C TYR A 204 -18.84 -13.66 15.01
N SER A 205 -20.16 -13.52 14.88
CA SER A 205 -21.04 -13.18 15.99
C SER A 205 -21.52 -14.47 16.66
N ILE A 206 -20.75 -14.97 17.62
CA ILE A 206 -21.03 -16.23 18.36
C ILE A 206 -22.37 -16.11 19.11
N SER A 207 -22.59 -14.96 19.73
CA SER A 207 -23.83 -14.60 20.39
C SER A 207 -24.06 -13.08 20.34
N PRO A 208 -25.21 -12.53 20.75
CA PRO A 208 -25.41 -11.09 20.88
C PRO A 208 -24.39 -10.40 21.81
N MET A 209 -23.79 -11.16 22.74
CA MET A 209 -22.79 -10.65 23.69
C MET A 209 -21.36 -10.94 23.26
N LEU A 210 -21.10 -12.04 22.54
CA LEU A 210 -19.74 -12.50 22.20
C LEU A 210 -19.49 -12.45 20.70
N LYS A 211 -18.47 -11.71 20.31
CA LYS A 211 -17.99 -11.63 18.93
C LYS A 211 -16.52 -11.97 18.85
N GLY A 212 -16.13 -12.68 17.81
CA GLY A 212 -14.75 -13.01 17.49
C GLY A 212 -14.37 -12.45 16.12
N SER A 213 -13.10 -12.12 15.96
CA SER A 213 -12.50 -11.75 14.67
C SER A 213 -11.14 -12.43 14.57
N LEU A 214 -10.96 -13.24 13.53
CA LEU A 214 -9.67 -13.82 13.17
C LEU A 214 -9.18 -13.11 11.91
N SER A 215 -8.00 -12.50 11.96
CA SER A 215 -7.31 -11.97 10.81
C SER A 215 -6.08 -12.79 10.47
N GLY A 216 -5.80 -12.91 9.20
CA GLY A 216 -4.62 -13.60 8.67
C GLY A 216 -3.99 -12.76 7.57
N LYS A 217 -2.67 -12.76 7.54
CA LYS A 217 -1.88 -12.10 6.52
C LYS A 217 -0.76 -13.05 6.08
N TYR A 218 -0.54 -13.13 4.77
CA TYR A 218 0.63 -13.71 4.13
C TYR A 218 1.37 -12.62 3.38
N VAL A 219 2.67 -12.58 3.52
CA VAL A 219 3.56 -11.71 2.76
C VAL A 219 4.61 -12.59 2.13
N GLY A 220 4.71 -12.55 0.80
CA GLY A 220 5.72 -13.29 0.06
C GLY A 220 7.12 -12.72 0.27
N GLU A 221 8.12 -13.43 -0.25
CA GLU A 221 9.51 -12.97 -0.21
C GLU A 221 9.64 -11.53 -0.70
N THR A 222 10.50 -10.77 -0.03
CA THR A 222 10.78 -9.38 -0.38
C THR A 222 12.26 -9.10 -0.42
N ARG A 223 12.66 -8.28 -1.38
CA ARG A 223 14.01 -7.74 -1.44
C ARG A 223 14.17 -6.62 -0.42
N ASP A 224 15.32 -6.59 0.27
CA ASP A 224 15.74 -5.49 1.13
C ASP A 224 17.25 -5.26 1.01
N PHE A 225 17.75 -4.22 1.64
CA PHE A 225 19.18 -3.94 1.73
C PHE A 225 19.67 -4.16 3.16
N GLY A 226 20.78 -4.86 3.29
CA GLY A 226 21.47 -5.07 4.56
C GLY A 226 22.85 -4.45 4.59
N ASN A 227 23.35 -4.15 5.79
CA ASN A 227 24.75 -3.85 5.97
C ASN A 227 25.55 -5.16 5.85
N GLY A 228 26.22 -5.36 4.73
CA GLY A 228 27.16 -6.45 4.57
C GLY A 228 28.39 -6.19 5.45
N ASN A 229 28.75 -7.18 6.30
CA ASN A 229 30.00 -7.12 7.04
C ASN A 229 31.14 -7.53 6.10
N THR A 230 31.58 -6.60 5.26
CA THR A 230 32.66 -6.82 4.28
C THR A 230 34.04 -6.75 4.91
N GLY A 231 34.17 -6.89 6.24
CA GLY A 231 35.48 -7.01 6.93
C GLY A 231 36.39 -5.78 6.87
N GLY A 232 35.87 -4.64 6.44
CA GLY A 232 36.61 -3.37 6.29
C GLY A 232 35.78 -2.18 6.78
N CYS A 233 36.44 -1.06 6.96
CA CYS A 233 35.90 0.19 7.47
C CYS A 233 34.83 0.86 6.57
N CYS A 234 34.27 0.15 5.61
CA CYS A 234 33.25 0.68 4.69
C CYS A 234 32.00 -0.20 4.76
N PHE A 235 30.86 0.42 5.09
CA PHE A 235 29.55 -0.24 5.11
C PHE A 235 29.14 -0.55 3.67
N GLY A 236 29.31 -1.81 3.25
CA GLY A 236 28.76 -2.29 1.99
C GLY A 236 27.26 -2.60 2.16
N TYR A 237 26.41 -2.08 1.30
CA TYR A 237 25.02 -2.54 1.21
C TYR A 237 25.00 -3.84 0.40
N VAL A 238 24.42 -4.88 0.97
CA VAL A 238 24.22 -6.17 0.32
C VAL A 238 22.73 -6.40 0.14
N ASP A 239 22.34 -6.80 -1.05
CA ASP A 239 20.96 -7.22 -1.30
C ASP A 239 20.62 -8.43 -0.42
N GLN A 240 19.48 -8.36 0.22
CA GLN A 240 18.95 -9.41 1.09
C GLN A 240 17.57 -9.81 0.62
N ILE A 241 17.27 -11.09 0.68
CA ILE A 241 15.92 -11.60 0.48
C ILE A 241 15.36 -11.96 1.85
N LEU A 242 14.31 -11.26 2.24
CA LEU A 242 13.53 -11.59 3.43
C LEU A 242 12.56 -12.71 3.08
N SER A 243 12.52 -13.74 3.92
CA SER A 243 11.62 -14.87 3.74
C SER A 243 10.15 -14.44 3.81
N ASP A 244 9.31 -15.19 3.15
CA ASP A 244 7.87 -15.08 3.31
C ASP A 244 7.41 -15.46 4.73
N TYR A 245 6.26 -14.96 5.12
CA TYR A 245 5.72 -15.22 6.46
C TYR A 245 4.20 -15.14 6.51
N TYR A 246 3.65 -15.76 7.58
CA TYR A 246 2.22 -15.77 7.89
C TYR A 246 1.99 -15.23 9.29
N VAL A 247 1.05 -14.31 9.46
CA VAL A 247 0.65 -13.82 10.79
C VAL A 247 -0.84 -13.96 10.96
N PHE A 248 -1.26 -14.52 12.09
CA PHE A 248 -2.67 -14.63 12.46
C PHE A 248 -2.91 -13.93 13.80
N ASP A 249 -3.98 -13.14 13.86
CA ASP A 249 -4.41 -12.44 15.07
C ASP A 249 -5.86 -12.79 15.40
N LEU A 250 -6.14 -12.97 16.68
CA LEU A 250 -7.48 -13.19 17.19
C LEU A 250 -7.90 -12.04 18.11
N VAL A 251 -9.06 -11.49 17.84
CA VAL A 251 -9.70 -10.52 18.72
C VAL A 251 -11.05 -11.05 19.15
N THR A 252 -11.31 -11.12 20.45
CA THR A 252 -12.62 -11.42 21.00
C THR A 252 -13.17 -10.26 21.79
N THR A 253 -14.45 -10.04 21.68
CA THR A 253 -15.13 -8.94 22.36
C THR A 253 -16.37 -9.48 23.06
N TYR A 254 -16.45 -9.27 24.37
CA TYR A 254 -17.57 -9.68 25.19
C TYR A 254 -18.27 -8.45 25.81
N LYS A 255 -19.57 -8.31 25.54
CA LYS A 255 -20.41 -7.32 26.20
C LYS A 255 -20.80 -7.84 27.59
N ILE A 256 -20.31 -7.18 28.62
CA ILE A 256 -20.64 -7.55 29.99
C ILE A 256 -22.06 -6.99 30.31
N PHE A 257 -22.24 -6.13 31.22
CA PHE A 257 -23.51 -5.50 31.57
C PHE A 257 -23.32 -3.97 31.69
N ASN A 258 -24.41 -3.21 31.70
CA ASN A 258 -24.37 -1.75 31.93
C ASN A 258 -23.38 -0.97 31.05
N GLY A 259 -23.23 -1.39 29.80
CA GLY A 259 -22.34 -0.72 28.84
C GLY A 259 -20.86 -1.07 28.98
N PHE A 260 -20.45 -2.00 29.83
CA PHE A 260 -19.09 -2.50 29.89
C PHE A 260 -18.83 -3.53 28.78
N GLN A 261 -17.65 -3.46 28.20
CA GLN A 261 -17.17 -4.38 27.17
C GLN A 261 -15.75 -4.79 27.51
N ALA A 262 -15.49 -6.09 27.56
CA ALA A 262 -14.16 -6.67 27.63
C ALA A 262 -13.68 -7.02 26.21
N THR A 263 -12.41 -6.82 25.95
CA THR A 263 -11.73 -7.22 24.72
C THR A 263 -10.48 -8.02 25.08
N PHE A 264 -10.31 -9.16 24.43
CA PHE A 264 -9.11 -9.97 24.52
C PHE A 264 -8.52 -10.11 23.11
N ASN A 265 -7.22 -9.87 22.98
CA ASN A 265 -6.49 -9.93 21.72
C ASN A 265 -5.27 -10.82 21.87
N ILE A 266 -5.09 -11.74 20.93
CA ILE A 266 -3.86 -12.51 20.74
C ILE A 266 -3.30 -12.07 19.40
N GLY A 267 -2.18 -11.36 19.40
CA GLY A 267 -1.41 -11.03 18.20
C GLY A 267 -0.40 -12.12 17.93
N ASN A 268 -0.19 -12.42 16.64
CA ASN A 268 0.75 -13.42 16.17
C ASN A 268 0.54 -14.80 16.85
N ILE A 269 -0.61 -15.41 16.65
CA ILE A 269 -1.04 -16.66 17.34
C ILE A 269 -0.01 -17.78 17.18
N LEU A 270 0.63 -17.87 16.01
CA LEU A 270 1.58 -18.93 15.68
C LEU A 270 2.98 -18.68 16.24
N ASP A 271 3.21 -17.49 16.81
CA ASP A 271 4.53 -17.05 17.29
C ASP A 271 5.59 -17.03 16.17
N GLU A 272 5.15 -16.60 15.00
CA GLU A 272 6.01 -16.53 13.81
C GLU A 272 7.11 -15.50 14.01
N GLU A 273 8.35 -15.90 13.76
CA GLU A 273 9.51 -15.01 13.73
C GLU A 273 9.73 -14.52 12.31
N TYR A 274 9.57 -13.22 12.07
CA TYR A 274 9.70 -12.64 10.75
C TYR A 274 10.30 -11.24 10.79
N GLU A 275 10.83 -10.81 9.66
CA GLU A 275 11.37 -9.46 9.47
C GLU A 275 10.54 -8.73 8.40
N GLN A 276 10.18 -7.47 8.66
CA GLN A 276 9.57 -6.59 7.66
C GLN A 276 10.61 -5.71 6.97
N ALA A 277 11.76 -5.56 7.61
CA ALA A 277 12.95 -4.94 7.09
C ALA A 277 14.14 -5.72 7.65
N TYR A 278 15.20 -5.82 6.90
CA TYR A 278 16.39 -6.56 7.30
C TYR A 278 16.93 -6.13 8.66
N GLN A 279 17.18 -7.08 9.55
CA GLN A 279 17.62 -6.89 10.95
C GLN A 279 16.57 -6.21 11.88
N TYR A 280 15.34 -6.05 11.44
CA TYR A 280 14.25 -5.58 12.28
C TYR A 280 13.29 -6.73 12.59
N SER A 281 13.57 -7.44 13.67
CA SER A 281 12.71 -8.54 14.14
C SER A 281 11.33 -8.03 14.53
N SER A 282 10.31 -8.80 14.20
CA SER A 282 8.95 -8.56 14.62
C SER A 282 8.73 -8.96 16.07
N MET A 283 7.66 -8.46 16.66
CA MET A 283 7.20 -8.96 17.97
C MET A 283 6.62 -10.37 17.79
N GLY A 284 7.04 -11.30 18.65
CA GLY A 284 6.43 -12.62 18.78
C GLY A 284 4.97 -12.53 19.26
N ARG A 285 4.44 -13.62 19.76
CA ARG A 285 3.05 -13.69 20.27
C ARG A 285 2.80 -12.70 21.38
N THR A 286 1.71 -11.96 21.28
CA THR A 286 1.30 -10.96 22.27
C THR A 286 -0.09 -11.22 22.79
N PHE A 287 -0.34 -10.87 24.05
CA PHE A 287 -1.65 -10.95 24.69
C PHE A 287 -2.03 -9.58 25.24
N ASN A 288 -3.21 -9.10 24.87
CA ASN A 288 -3.71 -7.84 25.34
C ASN A 288 -5.13 -8.03 25.88
N PHE A 289 -5.40 -7.43 27.01
CA PHE A 289 -6.71 -7.40 27.63
C PHE A 289 -7.13 -5.97 27.93
N GLY A 290 -8.38 -5.64 27.61
CA GLY A 290 -8.93 -4.31 27.84
C GLY A 290 -10.39 -4.35 28.31
N ILE A 291 -10.74 -3.41 29.16
CA ILE A 291 -12.13 -3.16 29.55
C ILE A 291 -12.44 -1.71 29.21
N ARG A 292 -13.56 -1.48 28.53
CA ARG A 292 -14.07 -0.13 28.28
C ARG A 292 -15.54 -0.02 28.68
N ARG A 293 -15.94 1.18 29.09
CA ARG A 293 -17.34 1.52 29.33
C ARG A 293 -17.83 2.40 28.17
N ILE A 294 -18.94 2.01 27.56
CA ILE A 294 -19.61 2.79 26.52
C ILE A 294 -20.70 3.60 27.19
N TYR A 295 -20.54 4.91 27.20
CA TYR A 295 -21.60 5.82 27.66
C TYR A 295 -22.50 6.13 26.48
N TRP A 296 -23.81 5.89 26.64
CA TRP A 296 -24.81 6.36 25.69
C TRP A 296 -24.93 7.88 25.83
N SER A 297 -24.76 8.62 24.75
CA SER A 297 -25.03 10.05 24.79
C SER A 297 -26.56 10.25 25.04
N HIS A 298 -26.90 11.27 25.80
CA HIS A 298 -28.32 11.60 26.16
C HIS A 298 -29.27 11.69 24.93
N ALA A 299 -28.74 12.01 23.75
CA ALA A 299 -29.50 12.10 22.52
C ALA A 299 -30.14 10.77 22.06
N LYS A 300 -29.55 9.63 22.39
CA LYS A 300 -30.10 8.32 22.03
C LYS A 300 -31.17 7.86 23.04
N LEU A 301 -31.00 8.20 24.29
CA LEU A 301 -32.04 7.98 25.33
C LEU A 301 -33.34 8.71 25.02
N ILE A 302 -33.26 9.96 24.57
CA ILE A 302 -34.45 10.76 24.22
C ILE A 302 -35.20 10.17 23.00
N ASN A 303 -34.50 9.63 22.01
CA ASN A 303 -35.11 9.01 20.85
C ASN A 303 -35.75 7.64 21.17
N ASP A 304 -35.16 6.87 22.09
CA ASP A 304 -35.76 5.60 22.52
C ASP A 304 -36.96 5.81 23.46
N PHE A 305 -36.97 6.88 24.26
CA PHE A 305 -38.19 7.30 25.01
C PHE A 305 -39.30 7.77 24.08
N LYS A 306 -39.02 8.61 23.09
CA LYS A 306 -40.00 9.07 22.09
C LYS A 306 -40.62 7.93 21.27
N LYS A 307 -39.85 6.87 20.98
CA LYS A 307 -40.37 5.68 20.29
C LYS A 307 -41.31 4.84 21.16
N ARG A 308 -41.12 4.83 22.51
CA ARG A 308 -42.01 4.11 23.41
C ARG A 308 -43.34 4.86 23.65
N ASP A 309 -43.30 6.18 23.68
CA ASP A 309 -44.52 6.99 23.84
C ASP A 309 -45.38 7.09 22.57
N SER A 310 -44.83 6.77 21.40
CA SER A 310 -45.57 6.72 20.12
C SER A 310 -46.18 5.34 19.80
N SER A 311 -45.99 4.34 20.68
CA SER A 311 -46.50 2.97 20.53
C SER A 311 -47.54 2.60 21.61
N ASN A 312 -48.03 3.57 22.38
CA ASN A 312 -49.24 3.54 23.20
C ASN A 312 -50.21 4.57 22.61
#